data_fbd7f5adc36f706041e1a46fbb1cb069
#
_entry.id   fbd7f5adc36f706041e1a46fbb1cb069
#
_cell.length_a   1.000
_cell.length_b   1.000
_cell.length_c   1.000
_cell.angle_alpha   90.00
_cell.angle_beta   90.00
_cell.angle_gamma   90.00
#
_symmetry.space_group_name_H-M   'P 1'
#
loop_
_entity.id
_entity.type
_entity.pdbx_description
1 polymer ?
#
loop_
_entity_poly.entity_id
_entity_poly.type
_entity_poly.pdbx_seq_one_letter_code
_entity_poly.pdbx_strand_id
1 'polypeptide(L)'
;KKNGIKVFRLSSELFPHKSNKKAMDYTFDFAIELLKEICALAKKYNQRLTFHPGQYNVIGTNNLEILQNTICDLKYHADVLDLMEMDSNSVIVIHGGGVYGDKKKTIDRWCQQFTLLPENVQKRIVLEN
;
A
#
# COMPACT_ATOMS: atom_id res chain seq x y z
N LYS A 1 -22.91 -1.07 -8.46
CA LYS A 1 -24.11 -1.50 -7.71
C LYS A 1 -24.91 -2.57 -8.48
N LYS A 2 -25.19 -2.37 -9.75
CA LYS A 2 -25.93 -3.34 -10.58
C LYS A 2 -25.29 -4.73 -10.63
N ASN A 3 -23.96 -4.83 -10.51
CA ASN A 3 -23.18 -6.06 -10.68
C ASN A 3 -22.77 -6.73 -9.34
N GLY A 4 -23.22 -6.23 -8.19
CA GLY A 4 -22.90 -6.82 -6.87
C GLY A 4 -21.42 -6.81 -6.48
N ILE A 5 -20.59 -5.93 -7.08
CA ILE A 5 -19.15 -5.84 -6.80
C ILE A 5 -18.95 -5.39 -5.36
N LYS A 6 -18.21 -6.19 -4.57
CA LYS A 6 -17.95 -5.97 -3.14
C LYS A 6 -16.53 -5.56 -2.82
N VAL A 7 -15.60 -5.78 -3.75
CA VAL A 7 -14.20 -5.38 -3.61
C VAL A 7 -13.80 -4.58 -4.84
N PHE A 8 -13.13 -3.45 -4.61
CA PHE A 8 -12.61 -2.63 -5.69
C PHE A 8 -11.14 -2.31 -5.42
N ARG A 9 -10.27 -2.64 -6.39
CA ARG A 9 -8.86 -2.34 -6.33
C ARG A 9 -8.60 -0.96 -6.93
N LEU A 10 -8.10 -0.05 -6.08
CA LEU A 10 -7.64 1.27 -6.51
C LEU A 10 -6.35 1.15 -7.31
N SER A 11 -6.16 2.03 -8.29
CA SER A 11 -4.89 2.12 -9.01
C SER A 11 -3.78 2.57 -8.07
N SER A 12 -2.62 1.91 -8.14
CA SER A 12 -1.43 2.36 -7.42
C SER A 12 -0.88 3.70 -7.92
N GLU A 13 -1.32 4.15 -9.10
CA GLU A 13 -0.97 5.44 -9.69
C GLU A 13 -2.03 6.52 -9.45
N LEU A 14 -2.89 6.34 -8.43
CA LEU A 14 -3.95 7.30 -8.11
C LEU A 14 -3.39 8.73 -7.88
N PHE A 15 -2.23 8.83 -7.28
CA PHE A 15 -1.48 10.07 -7.10
C PHE A 15 -0.07 9.91 -7.70
N PRO A 16 0.11 10.31 -8.97
CA PRO A 16 1.35 10.09 -9.71
C PRO A 16 2.57 10.67 -8.99
N HIS A 17 3.66 9.90 -8.97
CA HIS A 17 4.95 10.31 -8.41
C HIS A 17 4.97 10.64 -6.90
N LYS A 18 3.89 10.43 -6.14
CA LYS A 18 3.84 10.78 -4.70
C LYS A 18 4.88 10.04 -3.87
N SER A 19 5.22 8.81 -4.20
CA SER A 19 6.27 8.04 -3.54
C SER A 19 7.70 8.31 -4.06
N ASN A 20 7.83 9.12 -5.12
CA ASN A 20 9.13 9.42 -5.72
C ASN A 20 9.82 10.60 -5.02
N LYS A 21 10.89 10.35 -4.28
CA LYS A 21 11.68 11.36 -3.56
C LYS A 21 12.28 12.45 -4.44
N LYS A 22 12.44 12.20 -5.75
CA LYS A 22 13.00 13.14 -6.72
C LYS A 22 11.92 13.98 -7.39
N ALA A 23 10.66 13.62 -7.26
CA ALA A 23 9.54 14.39 -7.77
C ALA A 23 9.19 15.54 -6.82
N MET A 24 8.49 16.53 -7.35
CA MET A 24 7.94 17.61 -6.54
C MET A 24 7.01 17.04 -5.48
N ASP A 25 7.30 17.27 -4.20
CA ASP A 25 6.41 16.84 -3.13
C ASP A 25 5.15 17.72 -3.14
N TYR A 26 4.00 17.05 -3.03
CA TYR A 26 2.70 17.71 -2.92
C TYR A 26 1.89 17.04 -1.80
N THR A 27 0.98 17.80 -1.19
CA THR A 27 0.08 17.29 -0.17
C THR A 27 -1.18 16.68 -0.82
N PHE A 28 -1.99 15.98 -0.02
CA PHE A 28 -3.29 15.44 -0.49
C PHE A 28 -4.43 16.43 -0.33
N ASP A 29 -4.18 17.67 0.12
CA ASP A 29 -5.21 18.64 0.51
C ASP A 29 -6.25 18.88 -0.59
N PHE A 30 -5.81 18.96 -1.84
CA PHE A 30 -6.70 19.15 -2.99
C PHE A 30 -7.67 17.98 -3.24
N ALA A 31 -7.36 16.80 -2.70
CA ALA A 31 -8.13 15.59 -2.95
C ALA A 31 -8.92 15.09 -1.72
N ILE A 32 -8.74 15.70 -0.55
CA ILE A 32 -9.32 15.20 0.71
C ILE A 32 -10.84 15.05 0.60
N GLU A 33 -11.54 16.07 0.11
CA GLU A 33 -13.01 16.01 0.01
C GLU A 33 -13.47 14.91 -0.95
N LEU A 34 -12.80 14.75 -2.09
CA LEU A 34 -13.09 13.67 -3.05
C LEU A 34 -12.82 12.29 -2.44
N LEU A 35 -11.73 12.14 -1.69
CA LEU A 35 -11.41 10.88 -1.00
C LEU A 35 -12.47 10.53 0.04
N LYS A 36 -12.99 11.51 0.79
CA LYS A 36 -14.10 11.31 1.72
C LYS A 36 -15.40 10.92 1.01
N GLU A 37 -15.70 11.51 -0.13
CA GLU A 37 -16.86 11.13 -0.94
C GLU A 37 -16.75 9.67 -1.42
N ILE A 38 -15.56 9.26 -1.90
CA ILE A 38 -15.31 7.87 -2.31
C ILE A 38 -15.49 6.92 -1.11
N CYS A 39 -14.99 7.29 0.08
CA CYS A 39 -15.19 6.53 1.30
C CYS A 39 -16.69 6.38 1.62
N ALA A 40 -17.45 7.46 1.59
CA ALA A 40 -18.89 7.43 1.86
C ALA A 40 -19.63 6.52 0.88
N LEU A 41 -19.26 6.55 -0.41
CA LEU A 41 -19.82 5.65 -1.42
C LEU A 41 -19.46 4.19 -1.16
N ALA A 42 -18.20 3.91 -0.84
CA ALA A 42 -17.75 2.55 -0.53
C ALA A 42 -18.49 1.97 0.68
N LYS A 43 -18.62 2.75 1.76
CA LYS A 43 -19.40 2.37 2.95
C LYS A 43 -20.87 2.14 2.63
N LYS A 44 -21.51 3.07 1.88
CA LYS A 44 -22.93 2.97 1.47
C LYS A 44 -23.23 1.69 0.70
N TYR A 45 -22.28 1.20 -0.11
CA TYR A 45 -22.47 0.00 -0.93
C TYR A 45 -21.81 -1.24 -0.33
N ASN A 46 -21.26 -1.14 0.88
CA ASN A 46 -20.52 -2.21 1.54
C ASN A 46 -19.41 -2.76 0.63
N GLN A 47 -18.61 -1.86 0.06
CA GLN A 47 -17.49 -2.18 -0.78
C GLN A 47 -16.18 -2.03 0.00
N ARG A 48 -15.29 -3.00 -0.15
CA ARG A 48 -13.92 -2.94 0.36
C ARG A 48 -13.02 -2.35 -0.72
N LEU A 49 -12.25 -1.33 -0.35
CA LEU A 49 -11.22 -0.75 -1.21
C LEU A 49 -9.86 -1.36 -0.88
N THR A 50 -9.07 -1.69 -1.89
CA THR A 50 -7.75 -2.30 -1.72
C THR A 50 -6.75 -1.66 -2.66
N PHE A 51 -5.46 -1.77 -2.32
CA PHE A 51 -4.37 -1.48 -3.24
C PHE A 51 -3.57 -2.74 -3.56
N HIS A 52 -2.91 -2.73 -4.70
CA HIS A 52 -1.91 -3.71 -5.09
C HIS A 52 -0.75 -2.96 -5.75
N PRO A 53 0.21 -2.46 -4.94
CA PRO A 53 1.39 -1.79 -5.44
C PRO A 53 2.18 -2.67 -6.41
N GLY A 54 2.99 -2.03 -7.24
CA GLY A 54 3.79 -2.75 -8.25
C GLY A 54 4.77 -3.75 -7.63
N GLN A 55 5.16 -4.73 -8.41
CA GLN A 55 6.06 -5.83 -8.02
C GLN A 55 7.45 -5.39 -7.52
N TYR A 56 7.80 -4.13 -7.68
CA TYR A 56 9.06 -3.55 -7.19
C TYR A 56 9.07 -3.25 -5.69
N ASN A 57 7.92 -3.36 -5.03
CA ASN A 57 7.78 -3.22 -3.58
C ASN A 57 8.20 -4.52 -2.91
N VAL A 58 9.47 -4.60 -2.51
CA VAL A 58 10.09 -5.82 -1.98
C VAL A 58 10.63 -5.56 -0.57
N ILE A 59 9.88 -6.00 0.44
CA ILE A 59 10.31 -5.86 1.86
C ILE A 59 11.56 -6.70 2.13
N GLY A 60 11.66 -7.92 1.61
CA GLY A 60 12.81 -8.82 1.84
C GLY A 60 14.07 -8.50 1.05
N THR A 61 14.17 -7.34 0.40
CA THR A 61 15.33 -6.94 -0.40
C THR A 61 16.62 -6.84 0.43
N ASN A 62 17.75 -7.10 -0.19
CA ASN A 62 19.09 -6.85 0.40
C ASN A 62 19.68 -5.48 0.01
N ASN A 63 18.91 -4.68 -0.75
CA ASN A 63 19.30 -3.33 -1.18
C ASN A 63 18.55 -2.28 -0.37
N LEU A 64 19.29 -1.43 0.36
CA LEU A 64 18.71 -0.39 1.23
C LEU A 64 17.94 0.68 0.45
N GLU A 65 18.36 1.03 -0.75
CA GLU A 65 17.64 2.02 -1.57
C GLU A 65 16.28 1.47 -2.00
N ILE A 66 16.24 0.20 -2.43
CA ILE A 66 14.98 -0.48 -2.77
C ILE A 66 14.07 -0.56 -1.54
N LEU A 67 14.61 -0.89 -0.37
CA LEU A 67 13.84 -0.93 0.87
C LEU A 67 13.23 0.44 1.21
N GLN A 68 14.03 1.51 1.13
CA GLN A 68 13.55 2.87 1.40
C GLN A 68 12.44 3.30 0.42
N ASN A 69 12.60 2.97 -0.86
CA ASN A 69 11.59 3.26 -1.87
C ASN A 69 10.32 2.46 -1.61
N THR A 70 10.46 1.18 -1.23
CA THR A 70 9.33 0.32 -0.83
C THR A 70 8.58 0.91 0.37
N ILE A 71 9.29 1.35 1.42
CA ILE A 71 8.67 1.97 2.60
C ILE A 71 7.90 3.24 2.22
N CYS A 72 8.50 4.10 1.38
CA CYS A 72 7.84 5.33 0.92
C CYS A 72 6.57 5.03 0.10
N ASP A 73 6.64 4.04 -0.79
CA ASP A 73 5.50 3.70 -1.65
C ASP A 73 4.36 3.05 -0.84
N LEU A 74 4.68 2.12 0.05
CA LEU A 74 3.68 1.49 0.92
C LEU A 74 3.05 2.50 1.89
N LYS A 75 3.86 3.43 2.43
CA LYS A 75 3.36 4.52 3.26
C LYS A 75 2.35 5.38 2.50
N TYR A 76 2.66 5.77 1.27
CA TYR A 76 1.75 6.52 0.42
C TYR A 76 0.39 5.82 0.29
N HIS A 77 0.37 4.51 -0.01
CA HIS A 77 -0.87 3.75 -0.15
C HIS A 77 -1.66 3.66 1.16
N ALA A 78 -0.97 3.47 2.28
CA ALA A 78 -1.62 3.44 3.60
C ALA A 78 -2.19 4.81 3.98
N ASP A 79 -1.45 5.89 3.76
CA ASP A 79 -1.90 7.26 4.05
C ASP A 79 -3.17 7.62 3.24
N VAL A 80 -3.27 7.20 1.98
CA VAL A 80 -4.49 7.40 1.17
C VAL A 80 -5.68 6.67 1.78
N LEU A 81 -5.51 5.40 2.20
CA LEU A 81 -6.59 4.64 2.86
C LEU A 81 -7.00 5.26 4.20
N ASP A 82 -6.04 5.82 4.95
CA ASP A 82 -6.31 6.50 6.22
C ASP A 82 -7.07 7.82 5.99
N LEU A 83 -6.68 8.63 4.99
CA LEU A 83 -7.41 9.83 4.57
C LEU A 83 -8.84 9.53 4.11
N MET A 84 -9.05 8.36 3.53
CA MET A 84 -10.38 7.86 3.17
C MET A 84 -11.13 7.27 4.37
N GLU A 85 -10.56 7.29 5.58
CA GLU A 85 -11.16 6.70 6.80
C GLU A 85 -11.58 5.24 6.62
N MET A 86 -10.79 4.47 5.85
CA MET A 86 -11.01 3.05 5.63
C MET A 86 -10.48 2.23 6.81
N ASP A 87 -11.20 1.19 7.19
CA ASP A 87 -10.79 0.26 8.24
C ASP A 87 -9.65 -0.70 7.80
N SER A 88 -9.22 -1.58 8.69
CA SER A 88 -8.16 -2.56 8.44
C SER A 88 -8.50 -3.64 7.41
N ASN A 89 -9.78 -3.75 7.01
CA ASN A 89 -10.18 -4.63 5.90
C ASN A 89 -9.80 -4.06 4.53
N SER A 90 -9.47 -2.77 4.46
CA SER A 90 -8.89 -2.16 3.27
C SER A 90 -7.39 -2.40 3.28
N VAL A 91 -6.98 -3.44 2.55
CA VAL A 91 -5.63 -3.99 2.59
C VAL A 91 -4.76 -3.53 1.41
N ILE A 92 -3.45 -3.64 1.61
CA ILE A 92 -2.41 -3.44 0.60
C ILE A 92 -1.81 -4.81 0.31
N VAL A 93 -2.07 -5.33 -0.88
CA VAL A 93 -1.58 -6.64 -1.31
C VAL A 93 -0.20 -6.46 -1.94
N ILE A 94 0.78 -7.22 -1.47
CA ILE A 94 2.15 -7.20 -2.00
C ILE A 94 2.68 -8.60 -2.24
N HIS A 95 3.67 -8.73 -3.13
CA HIS A 95 4.38 -9.97 -3.34
C HIS A 95 5.47 -10.20 -2.27
N GLY A 96 5.74 -11.46 -1.96
CA GLY A 96 6.78 -11.84 -0.98
C GLY A 96 8.21 -11.47 -1.43
N GLY A 97 8.43 -11.37 -2.74
CA GLY A 97 9.72 -11.04 -3.35
C GLY A 97 10.60 -12.27 -3.64
N GLY A 98 11.82 -12.02 -4.05
CA GLY A 98 12.80 -13.06 -4.43
C GLY A 98 13.51 -13.69 -3.23
N VAL A 99 14.16 -14.84 -3.47
CA VAL A 99 14.85 -15.63 -2.42
C VAL A 99 16.29 -15.13 -2.14
N TYR A 100 16.90 -14.39 -3.05
CA TYR A 100 18.26 -13.85 -2.89
C TYR A 100 19.34 -14.89 -2.49
N GLY A 101 19.24 -16.09 -3.06
CA GLY A 101 20.20 -17.18 -2.86
C GLY A 101 19.99 -18.04 -1.61
N ASP A 102 19.38 -17.51 -0.55
CA ASP A 102 19.12 -18.20 0.70
C ASP A 102 17.72 -17.87 1.22
N LYS A 103 16.80 -18.83 1.14
CA LYS A 103 15.41 -18.66 1.52
C LYS A 103 15.26 -18.30 3.00
N LYS A 104 15.99 -18.97 3.89
CA LYS A 104 15.88 -18.73 5.33
C LYS A 104 16.33 -17.32 5.70
N LYS A 105 17.53 -16.94 5.23
CA LYS A 105 18.05 -15.58 5.45
C LYS A 105 17.13 -14.51 4.87
N THR A 106 16.51 -14.80 3.73
CA THR A 106 15.55 -13.86 3.13
C THR A 106 14.30 -13.69 3.96
N ILE A 107 13.75 -14.78 4.52
CA ILE A 107 12.60 -14.71 5.42
C ILE A 107 12.96 -13.96 6.71
N ASP A 108 14.11 -14.26 7.33
CA ASP A 108 14.57 -13.59 8.54
C ASP A 108 14.73 -12.07 8.30
N ARG A 109 15.34 -11.70 7.18
CA ARG A 109 15.48 -10.29 6.75
C ARG A 109 14.11 -9.64 6.51
N TRP A 110 13.20 -10.35 5.84
CA TRP A 110 11.84 -9.86 5.59
C TRP A 110 11.12 -9.53 6.90
N CYS A 111 11.20 -10.44 7.88
CA CYS A 111 10.61 -10.22 9.21
C CYS A 111 11.22 -9.01 9.93
N GLN A 112 12.54 -8.86 9.87
CA GLN A 112 13.23 -7.71 10.47
C GLN A 112 12.84 -6.40 9.79
N GLN A 113 12.81 -6.37 8.45
CA GLN A 113 12.49 -5.17 7.68
C GLN A 113 11.00 -4.80 7.78
N PHE A 114 10.12 -5.77 7.98
CA PHE A 114 8.71 -5.52 8.23
C PHE A 114 8.50 -4.64 9.47
N THR A 115 9.32 -4.80 10.51
CA THR A 115 9.22 -3.97 11.73
C THR A 115 9.62 -2.51 11.50
N LEU A 116 10.30 -2.19 10.40
CA LEU A 116 10.67 -0.83 10.01
C LEU A 116 9.53 -0.09 9.29
N LEU A 117 8.49 -0.81 8.87
CA LEU A 117 7.34 -0.19 8.24
C LEU A 117 6.54 0.66 9.24
N PRO A 118 5.94 1.79 8.82
CA PRO A 118 4.98 2.51 9.64
C PRO A 118 3.84 1.61 10.12
N GLU A 119 3.31 1.88 11.31
CA GLU A 119 2.26 1.06 11.92
C GLU A 119 1.01 0.93 11.03
N ASN A 120 0.60 2.02 10.38
CA ASN A 120 -0.54 2.01 9.46
C ASN A 120 -0.31 1.11 8.24
N VAL A 121 0.94 0.96 7.78
CA VAL A 121 1.32 0.02 6.72
C VAL A 121 1.25 -1.41 7.25
N GLN A 122 1.88 -1.68 8.40
CA GLN A 122 1.92 -3.03 9.00
C GLN A 122 0.52 -3.63 9.16
N LYS A 123 -0.46 -2.80 9.59
CA LYS A 123 -1.86 -3.23 9.79
C LYS A 123 -2.62 -3.57 8.51
N ARG A 124 -2.11 -3.15 7.34
CA ARG A 124 -2.80 -3.28 6.06
C ARG A 124 -2.15 -4.26 5.09
N ILE A 125 -0.90 -4.68 5.34
CA ILE A 125 -0.16 -5.58 4.44
C ILE A 125 -0.78 -6.97 4.41
N VAL A 126 -0.97 -7.49 3.21
CA VAL A 126 -1.34 -8.87 2.91
C VAL A 126 -0.40 -9.40 1.86
N LEU A 127 0.15 -10.60 2.07
CA LEU A 127 1.02 -11.25 1.10
C LEU A 127 0.21 -12.04 0.08
N GLU A 128 0.48 -11.79 -1.18
CA GLU A 128 0.06 -12.64 -2.28
C GLU A 128 1.14 -13.70 -2.53
N ASN A 129 0.67 -14.94 -2.58
CA ASN A 129 1.55 -16.10 -2.79
C ASN A 129 1.69 -16.43 -4.27
#